data_f0a24eba52b386b81e047ca87d6c3fff
#
_entry.id   f0a24eba52b386b81e047ca87d6c3fff
#
_cell.length_a   1.000
_cell.length_b   1.000
_cell.length_c   1.000
_cell.angle_alpha   90.00
_cell.angle_beta   90.00
_cell.angle_gamma   90.00
#
_symmetry.space_group_name_H-M   'P 1'
#
loop_
_entity.id
_entity.type
_entity.pdbx_description
1 polymer ?
#
loop_
_entity_poly.entity_id
_entity_poly.type
_entity_poly.pdbx_seq_one_letter_code
_entity_poly.pdbx_strand_id
1 'polypeptide(L)'
;MSLRTLDVAALTALEAMMEHQALAQEIEAHDLRYHQQDAPIISDAAYDQLRQRLAAIEALHPQLKAAVSTAVGAKPSEKFVSVKHRVPMLSLSNVFSDQDVMDFLDRIRRFLGWDHATDLALVAEPKIDGLSCSLRYEQGALVVAATRGDGEEGEDITANVRMISDIPQRLRGAVPEVLEVRGEIYMRKDDFLQLNARQIEAGRPAFANPRNAAAGSVRQLDPTVTASRPLRFFAYTWGEIVGGRPAATQWGMVEAFAQFGLPTNPLTRRCVTAADLLAHYQAIEQARASLPYDIDGVVYKVDDLSLQERLGFVARAPRWAV
;
A
#
# COMPACT_ATOMS: atom_id res chain seq x y z
N MET A 1 -9.36 35.67 6.14
CA MET A 1 -9.69 34.68 5.08
C MET A 1 -8.72 33.52 5.28
N SER A 2 -9.15 32.28 5.27
CA SER A 2 -8.23 31.13 5.43
C SER A 2 -7.39 30.99 4.15
N LEU A 3 -6.06 30.84 4.26
CA LEU A 3 -5.18 30.60 3.11
C LEU A 3 -5.61 29.34 2.34
N ARG A 4 -6.24 28.39 3.04
CA ARG A 4 -6.74 27.12 2.52
C ARG A 4 -7.75 27.25 1.38
N THR A 5 -8.49 28.39 1.31
CA THR A 5 -9.53 28.64 0.30
C THR A 5 -9.02 29.41 -0.93
N LEU A 6 -7.78 29.89 -0.91
CA LEU A 6 -7.17 30.59 -2.01
C LEU A 6 -6.59 29.61 -3.03
N ASP A 7 -6.62 30.00 -4.30
CA ASP A 7 -5.87 29.27 -5.34
C ASP A 7 -4.38 29.28 -4.98
N VAL A 8 -3.70 28.14 -5.14
CA VAL A 8 -2.28 28.02 -4.83
C VAL A 8 -1.44 28.98 -5.66
N ALA A 9 -1.83 29.20 -6.93
CA ALA A 9 -1.16 30.15 -7.81
C ALA A 9 -1.32 31.63 -7.41
N ALA A 10 -2.30 31.94 -6.57
CA ALA A 10 -2.56 33.30 -6.07
C ALA A 10 -1.84 33.61 -4.74
N LEU A 11 -1.19 32.62 -4.13
CA LEU A 11 -0.46 32.81 -2.86
C LEU A 11 0.83 33.61 -3.10
N THR A 12 1.07 34.60 -2.26
CA THR A 12 2.40 35.23 -2.18
C THR A 12 3.43 34.24 -1.62
N ALA A 13 4.72 34.50 -1.81
CA ALA A 13 5.77 33.60 -1.30
C ALA A 13 5.71 33.40 0.22
N LEU A 14 5.32 34.43 0.99
CA LEU A 14 5.13 34.33 2.43
C LEU A 14 3.90 33.50 2.80
N GLU A 15 2.79 33.71 2.13
CA GLU A 15 1.56 32.92 2.34
C GLU A 15 1.76 31.45 1.95
N ALA A 16 2.46 31.18 0.85
CA ALA A 16 2.83 29.82 0.44
C ALA A 16 3.70 29.13 1.49
N MET A 17 4.66 29.82 2.09
CA MET A 17 5.49 29.27 3.17
C MET A 17 4.67 28.99 4.44
N MET A 18 3.79 29.89 4.83
CA MET A 18 2.91 29.69 6.01
C MET A 18 1.94 28.54 5.80
N GLU A 19 1.29 28.47 4.64
CA GLU A 19 0.35 27.40 4.30
C GLU A 19 1.06 26.04 4.18
N HIS A 20 2.27 26.00 3.56
CA HIS A 20 3.11 24.82 3.48
C HIS A 20 3.44 24.27 4.88
N GLN A 21 3.88 25.12 5.79
CA GLN A 21 4.20 24.71 7.16
C GLN A 21 2.97 24.20 7.92
N ALA A 22 1.82 24.86 7.77
CA ALA A 22 0.58 24.43 8.39
C ALA A 22 0.09 23.08 7.85
N LEU A 23 0.14 22.88 6.52
CA LEU A 23 -0.19 21.62 5.87
C LEU A 23 0.73 20.47 6.31
N ALA A 24 2.04 20.75 6.38
CA ALA A 24 3.01 19.74 6.81
C ALA A 24 2.73 19.26 8.25
N GLN A 25 2.47 20.17 9.17
CA GLN A 25 2.13 19.83 10.57
C GLN A 25 0.81 19.07 10.67
N GLU A 26 -0.20 19.47 9.90
CA GLU A 26 -1.51 18.81 9.89
C GLU A 26 -1.40 17.38 9.31
N ILE A 27 -0.68 17.21 8.22
CA ILE A 27 -0.40 15.89 7.62
C ILE A 27 0.35 15.00 8.61
N GLU A 28 1.40 15.50 9.26
CA GLU A 28 2.15 14.74 10.26
C GLU A 28 1.26 14.29 11.43
N ALA A 29 0.37 15.17 11.92
CA ALA A 29 -0.58 14.83 12.98
C ALA A 29 -1.60 13.76 12.52
N HIS A 30 -2.03 13.77 11.25
CA HIS A 30 -2.90 12.77 10.69
C HIS A 30 -2.16 11.45 10.47
N ASP A 31 -0.90 11.48 10.00
CA ASP A 31 -0.05 10.30 9.86
C ASP A 31 0.15 9.57 11.20
N LEU A 32 0.41 10.32 12.27
CA LEU A 32 0.54 9.76 13.61
C LEU A 32 -0.75 9.05 14.05
N ARG A 33 -1.90 9.68 13.86
CA ARG A 33 -3.20 9.11 14.22
C ARG A 33 -3.55 7.89 13.38
N TYR A 34 -3.29 7.98 12.10
CA TYR A 34 -3.59 6.92 11.14
C TYR A 34 -2.71 5.69 11.33
N HIS A 35 -1.38 5.88 11.48
CA HIS A 35 -0.42 4.79 11.49
C HIS A 35 -0.05 4.27 12.89
N GLN A 36 -0.15 5.09 13.93
CA GLN A 36 0.22 4.68 15.30
C GLN A 36 -0.98 4.46 16.22
N GLN A 37 -2.02 5.27 16.07
CA GLN A 37 -3.16 5.25 16.98
C GLN A 37 -4.37 4.49 16.43
N ASP A 38 -4.36 4.10 15.13
CA ASP A 38 -5.48 3.49 14.40
C ASP A 38 -6.80 4.28 14.60
N ALA A 39 -6.69 5.62 14.75
CA ALA A 39 -7.78 6.54 15.08
C ALA A 39 -7.81 7.76 14.14
N PRO A 40 -7.99 7.57 12.81
CA PRO A 40 -8.13 8.68 11.88
C PRO A 40 -9.36 9.52 12.21
N ILE A 41 -9.21 10.85 12.08
CA ILE A 41 -10.29 11.82 12.32
C ILE A 41 -10.77 12.51 11.06
N ILE A 42 -10.14 12.23 9.91
CA ILE A 42 -10.55 12.67 8.58
C ILE A 42 -10.64 11.47 7.65
N SER A 43 -11.41 11.63 6.57
CA SER A 43 -11.45 10.61 5.50
C SER A 43 -10.17 10.60 4.67
N ASP A 44 -9.87 9.48 4.01
CA ASP A 44 -8.72 9.36 3.11
C ASP A 44 -8.79 10.41 1.98
N ALA A 45 -9.98 10.67 1.44
CA ALA A 45 -10.19 11.73 0.45
C ALA A 45 -9.82 13.14 0.99
N ALA A 46 -10.15 13.43 2.24
CA ALA A 46 -9.75 14.70 2.87
C ALA A 46 -8.25 14.77 3.11
N TYR A 47 -7.63 13.66 3.52
CA TYR A 47 -6.18 13.54 3.66
C TYR A 47 -5.46 13.74 2.31
N ASP A 48 -5.95 13.11 1.25
CA ASP A 48 -5.40 13.26 -0.11
C ASP A 48 -5.48 14.71 -0.60
N GLN A 49 -6.56 15.43 -0.29
CA GLN A 49 -6.67 16.86 -0.62
C GLN A 49 -5.58 17.70 0.08
N LEU A 50 -5.25 17.39 1.35
CA LEU A 50 -4.13 18.04 2.05
C LEU A 50 -2.81 17.77 1.34
N ARG A 51 -2.55 16.52 0.95
CA ARG A 51 -1.34 16.10 0.23
C ARG A 51 -1.24 16.74 -1.14
N GLN A 52 -2.33 16.79 -1.91
CA GLN A 52 -2.38 17.44 -3.23
C GLN A 52 -2.07 18.94 -3.12
N ARG A 53 -2.67 19.62 -2.15
CA ARG A 53 -2.44 21.05 -1.94
C ARG A 53 -0.98 21.32 -1.54
N LEU A 54 -0.39 20.49 -0.66
CA LEU A 54 1.02 20.60 -0.29
C LEU A 54 1.92 20.44 -1.52
N ALA A 55 1.67 19.40 -2.34
CA ALA A 55 2.42 19.15 -3.56
C ALA A 55 2.30 20.27 -4.59
N ALA A 56 1.11 20.88 -4.73
CA ALA A 56 0.91 22.02 -5.62
C ALA A 56 1.71 23.26 -5.17
N ILE A 57 1.79 23.51 -3.85
CA ILE A 57 2.64 24.58 -3.31
C ILE A 57 4.12 24.29 -3.58
N GLU A 58 4.58 23.06 -3.36
CA GLU A 58 5.97 22.65 -3.61
C GLU A 58 6.36 22.70 -5.09
N ALA A 59 5.40 22.48 -6.01
CA ALA A 59 5.62 22.60 -7.45
C ALA A 59 5.89 24.06 -7.87
N LEU A 60 5.17 25.01 -7.28
CA LEU A 60 5.34 26.45 -7.54
C LEU A 60 6.49 27.07 -6.72
N HIS A 61 6.80 26.50 -5.57
CA HIS A 61 7.84 26.96 -4.64
C HIS A 61 8.80 25.84 -4.27
N PRO A 62 9.67 25.35 -5.20
CA PRO A 62 10.52 24.16 -4.97
C PRO A 62 11.46 24.27 -3.77
N GLN A 63 11.80 25.50 -3.35
CA GLN A 63 12.66 25.76 -2.18
C GLN A 63 12.00 25.32 -0.85
N LEU A 64 10.67 25.15 -0.81
CA LEU A 64 9.96 24.70 0.39
C LEU A 64 10.01 23.19 0.59
N LYS A 65 10.28 22.44 -0.47
CA LYS A 65 10.27 20.96 -0.48
C LYS A 65 11.30 20.33 0.48
N ALA A 66 12.39 21.03 0.79
CA ALA A 66 13.44 20.53 1.68
C ALA A 66 13.07 20.56 3.19
N ALA A 67 11.96 21.21 3.54
CA ALA A 67 11.56 21.44 4.93
C ALA A 67 10.58 20.39 5.49
N VAL A 68 10.06 19.49 4.66
CA VAL A 68 9.06 18.49 5.07
C VAL A 68 9.67 17.11 5.07
N SER A 69 9.51 16.39 6.19
CA SER A 69 9.84 14.97 6.28
C SER A 69 9.00 14.18 5.27
N THR A 70 9.67 13.50 4.34
CA THR A 70 9.06 12.58 3.37
C THR A 70 8.81 11.20 3.96
N ALA A 71 8.83 11.05 5.30
CA ALA A 71 8.55 9.79 5.96
C ALA A 71 7.11 9.36 5.66
N VAL A 72 6.96 8.19 5.08
CA VAL A 72 5.67 7.56 4.85
C VAL A 72 5.53 6.44 5.86
N GLY A 73 4.46 6.46 6.64
CA GLY A 73 4.25 5.54 7.73
C GLY A 73 4.79 6.10 9.06
N ALA A 74 4.63 5.32 10.12
CA ALA A 74 5.06 5.68 11.46
C ALA A 74 6.10 4.69 11.98
N LYS A 75 6.99 5.16 12.85
CA LYS A 75 7.93 4.29 13.56
C LYS A 75 7.19 3.19 14.32
N PRO A 76 7.78 1.99 14.44
CA PRO A 76 7.22 0.91 15.26
C PRO A 76 6.89 1.38 16.68
N SER A 77 5.80 0.84 17.23
CA SER A 77 5.45 1.08 18.63
C SER A 77 6.46 0.36 19.55
N GLU A 78 6.82 0.98 20.66
CA GLU A 78 7.72 0.37 21.66
C GLU A 78 7.18 -0.92 22.30
N LYS A 79 5.91 -1.27 22.03
CA LYS A 79 5.27 -2.51 22.54
C LYS A 79 5.70 -3.76 21.80
N PHE A 80 6.23 -3.64 20.58
CA PHE A 80 6.65 -4.75 19.73
C PHE A 80 8.14 -4.68 19.44
N VAL A 81 8.75 -5.85 19.20
CA VAL A 81 10.12 -5.93 18.70
C VAL A 81 10.16 -5.33 17.30
N SER A 82 11.16 -4.49 17.04
CA SER A 82 11.38 -3.92 15.70
C SER A 82 12.04 -4.93 14.77
N VAL A 83 11.57 -5.02 13.54
CA VAL A 83 12.14 -5.83 12.47
C VAL A 83 12.54 -4.90 11.32
N LYS A 84 13.83 -4.92 10.97
CA LYS A 84 14.34 -4.14 9.83
C LYS A 84 14.05 -4.88 8.52
N HIS A 85 13.44 -4.16 7.56
CA HIS A 85 13.22 -4.67 6.21
C HIS A 85 14.55 -4.70 5.43
N ARG A 86 14.92 -5.85 4.87
CA ARG A 86 16.14 -5.96 4.05
C ARG A 86 16.02 -5.20 2.73
N VAL A 87 14.82 -5.18 2.17
CA VAL A 87 14.44 -4.32 1.06
C VAL A 87 13.37 -3.36 1.60
N PRO A 88 13.52 -2.04 1.50
CA PRO A 88 12.53 -1.10 2.01
C PRO A 88 11.13 -1.32 1.43
N MET A 89 10.09 -1.13 2.25
CA MET A 89 8.69 -1.15 1.82
C MET A 89 8.27 0.26 1.40
N LEU A 90 8.49 0.57 0.13
CA LEU A 90 8.30 1.89 -0.43
C LEU A 90 6.83 2.26 -0.63
N SER A 91 6.57 3.56 -0.79
CA SER A 91 5.28 4.10 -1.20
C SER A 91 5.12 4.10 -2.71
N LEU A 92 3.89 4.31 -3.17
CA LEU A 92 3.58 4.56 -4.57
C LEU A 92 3.26 6.04 -4.77
N SER A 93 3.52 6.55 -5.97
CA SER A 93 2.99 7.84 -6.40
C SER A 93 1.50 7.69 -6.71
N ASN A 94 0.72 8.74 -6.50
CA ASN A 94 -0.71 8.73 -6.81
C ASN A 94 -0.97 9.34 -8.18
N VAL A 95 -1.99 8.84 -8.86
CA VAL A 95 -2.62 9.39 -10.07
C VAL A 95 -4.12 9.51 -9.81
N PHE A 96 -4.74 10.56 -10.34
CA PHE A 96 -6.13 10.91 -10.02
C PHE A 96 -7.01 11.05 -11.25
N SER A 97 -6.44 10.97 -12.45
CA SER A 97 -7.15 11.09 -13.71
C SER A 97 -6.61 10.14 -14.77
N ASP A 98 -7.42 9.87 -15.79
CA ASP A 98 -7.00 9.10 -16.96
C ASP A 98 -5.77 9.74 -17.62
N GLN A 99 -5.70 11.09 -17.64
CA GLN A 99 -4.54 11.80 -18.18
C GLN A 99 -3.27 11.52 -17.37
N ASP A 100 -3.33 11.47 -16.04
CA ASP A 100 -2.18 11.14 -15.20
C ASP A 100 -1.65 9.72 -15.49
N VAL A 101 -2.57 8.78 -15.79
CA VAL A 101 -2.20 7.42 -16.22
C VAL A 101 -1.48 7.46 -17.56
N MET A 102 -1.97 8.22 -18.53
CA MET A 102 -1.30 8.39 -19.83
C MET A 102 0.07 9.04 -19.66
N ASP A 103 0.17 10.07 -18.83
CA ASP A 103 1.44 10.74 -18.52
C ASP A 103 2.43 9.80 -17.81
N PHE A 104 1.95 8.89 -16.97
CA PHE A 104 2.77 7.84 -16.37
C PHE A 104 3.33 6.89 -17.42
N LEU A 105 2.52 6.39 -18.34
CA LEU A 105 2.97 5.53 -19.44
C LEU A 105 3.99 6.25 -20.33
N ASP A 106 3.76 7.51 -20.64
CA ASP A 106 4.65 8.30 -21.49
C ASP A 106 5.98 8.63 -20.79
N ARG A 107 5.98 8.84 -19.48
CA ARG A 107 7.21 8.97 -18.70
C ARG A 107 8.07 7.69 -18.76
N ILE A 108 7.42 6.52 -18.67
CA ILE A 108 8.12 5.23 -18.79
C ILE A 108 8.70 5.06 -20.20
N ARG A 109 7.91 5.25 -21.25
CA ARG A 109 8.36 5.12 -22.65
C ARG A 109 9.53 6.07 -22.93
N ARG A 110 9.42 7.31 -22.51
CA ARG A 110 10.46 8.33 -22.66
C ARG A 110 11.77 7.95 -21.94
N PHE A 111 11.65 7.41 -20.73
CA PHE A 111 12.82 6.95 -19.99
C PHE A 111 13.50 5.75 -20.68
N LEU A 112 12.71 4.84 -21.28
CA LEU A 112 13.22 3.68 -22.00
C LEU A 112 13.70 4.01 -23.42
N GLY A 113 13.45 5.23 -23.92
CA GLY A 113 13.73 5.62 -25.31
C GLY A 113 12.81 4.95 -26.32
N TRP A 114 11.57 4.64 -25.91
CA TRP A 114 10.57 3.96 -26.72
C TRP A 114 9.66 4.95 -27.43
N ASP A 115 9.09 4.52 -28.57
CA ASP A 115 8.02 5.22 -29.26
C ASP A 115 6.73 5.19 -28.41
N HIS A 116 5.93 6.25 -28.52
CA HIS A 116 4.61 6.35 -27.89
C HIS A 116 3.65 5.22 -28.29
N ALA A 117 3.82 4.65 -29.50
CA ALA A 117 3.03 3.53 -29.98
C ALA A 117 3.48 2.17 -29.46
N THR A 118 4.63 2.09 -28.77
CA THR A 118 5.13 0.82 -28.23
C THR A 118 4.26 0.36 -27.08
N ASP A 119 3.74 -0.87 -27.19
CA ASP A 119 2.95 -1.48 -26.13
C ASP A 119 3.79 -1.72 -24.88
N LEU A 120 3.23 -1.35 -23.74
CA LEU A 120 3.83 -1.56 -22.44
C LEU A 120 2.82 -2.32 -21.58
N ALA A 121 3.11 -3.60 -21.35
CA ALA A 121 2.26 -4.43 -20.50
C ALA A 121 2.41 -4.03 -19.03
N LEU A 122 1.28 -3.86 -18.36
CA LEU A 122 1.19 -3.62 -16.92
C LEU A 122 0.29 -4.66 -16.26
N VAL A 123 0.52 -4.86 -14.97
CA VAL A 123 -0.42 -5.55 -14.08
C VAL A 123 -1.19 -4.50 -13.30
N ALA A 124 -2.52 -4.56 -13.38
CA ALA A 124 -3.45 -3.74 -12.61
C ALA A 124 -4.05 -4.59 -11.49
N GLU A 125 -4.01 -4.08 -10.27
CA GLU A 125 -4.54 -4.78 -9.10
C GLU A 125 -5.31 -3.84 -8.17
N PRO A 126 -6.40 -4.28 -7.52
CA PRO A 126 -7.08 -3.48 -6.51
C PRO A 126 -6.13 -3.13 -5.37
N LYS A 127 -6.08 -1.87 -4.97
CA LYS A 127 -5.36 -1.41 -3.78
C LYS A 127 -6.22 -1.70 -2.56
N ILE A 128 -5.98 -2.83 -1.93
CA ILE A 128 -6.75 -3.27 -0.76
C ILE A 128 -6.49 -2.32 0.41
N ASP A 129 -7.53 -1.91 1.09
CA ASP A 129 -7.45 -1.07 2.28
C ASP A 129 -7.38 -1.94 3.55
N GLY A 130 -6.17 -2.11 4.06
CA GLY A 130 -5.88 -2.97 5.20
C GLY A 130 -4.58 -2.60 5.91
N LEU A 131 -3.87 -3.61 6.41
CA LEU A 131 -2.55 -3.49 7.03
C LEU A 131 -1.50 -4.15 6.15
N SER A 132 -0.59 -3.37 5.57
CA SER A 132 0.52 -3.89 4.80
C SER A 132 1.52 -4.63 5.68
N CYS A 133 1.94 -5.81 5.25
CA CYS A 133 2.94 -6.60 5.96
C CYS A 133 3.92 -7.29 5.02
N SER A 134 5.08 -7.67 5.57
CA SER A 134 6.04 -8.57 4.97
C SER A 134 6.01 -9.93 5.67
N LEU A 135 6.09 -11.00 4.88
CA LEU A 135 6.11 -12.39 5.32
C LEU A 135 7.40 -13.03 4.80
N ARG A 136 8.34 -13.31 5.68
CA ARG A 136 9.60 -13.95 5.32
C ARG A 136 9.49 -15.46 5.45
N TYR A 137 9.69 -16.14 4.34
CA TYR A 137 9.80 -17.60 4.27
C TYR A 137 11.25 -18.00 4.03
N GLU A 138 11.75 -18.99 4.79
CA GLU A 138 13.04 -19.62 4.60
C GLU A 138 12.82 -21.12 4.40
N GLN A 139 13.38 -21.71 3.35
CA GLN A 139 13.12 -23.11 2.98
C GLN A 139 11.62 -23.43 2.96
N GLY A 140 10.81 -22.47 2.53
CA GLY A 140 9.36 -22.54 2.48
C GLY A 140 8.63 -22.40 3.83
N ALA A 141 9.31 -22.30 4.97
CA ALA A 141 8.69 -22.11 6.27
C ALA A 141 8.60 -20.62 6.64
N LEU A 142 7.45 -20.15 7.16
CA LEU A 142 7.28 -18.80 7.68
C LEU A 142 8.14 -18.60 8.94
N VAL A 143 9.13 -17.73 8.87
CA VAL A 143 10.06 -17.45 9.97
C VAL A 143 9.80 -16.10 10.65
N VAL A 144 9.51 -15.04 9.88
CA VAL A 144 9.25 -13.69 10.40
C VAL A 144 8.12 -13.05 9.62
N ALA A 145 7.25 -12.33 10.33
CA ALA A 145 6.28 -11.42 9.74
C ALA A 145 6.38 -10.05 10.43
N ALA A 146 6.35 -8.97 9.65
CA ALA A 146 6.45 -7.62 10.16
C ALA A 146 5.44 -6.67 9.49
N THR A 147 4.96 -5.67 10.21
CA THR A 147 4.21 -4.55 9.60
C THR A 147 5.13 -3.73 8.69
N ARG A 148 4.55 -2.90 7.82
CA ARG A 148 5.35 -1.98 7.00
C ARG A 148 6.15 -0.98 7.86
N GLY A 149 5.56 -0.50 8.96
CA GLY A 149 6.14 0.56 9.78
C GLY A 149 6.39 1.83 8.97
N ASP A 150 7.58 2.40 9.09
CA ASP A 150 8.03 3.56 8.31
C ASP A 150 8.62 3.20 6.93
N GLY A 151 8.57 1.90 6.59
CA GLY A 151 9.11 1.33 5.36
C GLY A 151 10.53 0.80 5.49
N GLU A 152 11.28 1.18 6.50
CA GLU A 152 12.62 0.64 6.82
C GLU A 152 12.56 -0.35 7.99
N GLU A 153 11.71 -0.07 8.99
CA GLU A 153 11.48 -0.92 10.14
C GLU A 153 9.99 -1.07 10.42
N GLY A 154 9.57 -2.28 10.75
CA GLY A 154 8.20 -2.64 11.13
C GLY A 154 8.13 -3.33 12.48
N GLU A 155 6.92 -3.56 12.98
CA GLU A 155 6.66 -4.30 14.22
C GLU A 155 6.65 -5.80 13.92
N ASP A 156 7.31 -6.61 14.74
CA ASP A 156 7.22 -8.08 14.67
C ASP A 156 5.81 -8.54 15.04
N ILE A 157 5.11 -9.06 14.06
CA ILE A 157 3.75 -9.62 14.18
C ILE A 157 3.72 -11.12 13.89
N THR A 158 4.85 -11.80 13.95
CA THR A 158 4.98 -13.21 13.56
C THR A 158 3.98 -14.11 14.28
N ALA A 159 3.86 -13.95 15.60
CA ALA A 159 2.95 -14.76 16.41
C ALA A 159 1.48 -14.54 16.02
N ASN A 160 1.11 -13.29 15.72
CA ASN A 160 -0.24 -12.90 15.30
C ASN A 160 -0.56 -13.42 13.88
N VAL A 161 0.37 -13.25 12.94
CA VAL A 161 0.21 -13.71 11.56
C VAL A 161 0.02 -15.22 11.48
N ARG A 162 0.68 -15.99 12.36
CA ARG A 162 0.49 -17.43 12.46
C ARG A 162 -0.93 -17.85 12.81
N MET A 163 -1.75 -16.94 13.36
CA MET A 163 -3.16 -17.18 13.68
C MET A 163 -4.10 -16.89 12.50
N ILE A 164 -3.60 -16.33 11.39
CA ILE A 164 -4.41 -15.99 10.21
C ILE A 164 -4.43 -17.19 9.27
N SER A 165 -5.59 -17.81 9.09
CA SER A 165 -5.74 -19.06 8.32
C SER A 165 -5.37 -18.93 6.83
N ASP A 166 -5.52 -17.74 6.25
CA ASP A 166 -5.17 -17.45 4.85
C ASP A 166 -3.66 -17.44 4.61
N ILE A 167 -2.84 -17.31 5.66
CA ILE A 167 -1.39 -17.21 5.53
C ILE A 167 -0.77 -18.60 5.81
N PRO A 168 -0.22 -19.27 4.77
CA PRO A 168 0.36 -20.59 4.95
C PRO A 168 1.61 -20.53 5.83
N GLN A 169 1.70 -21.42 6.83
CA GLN A 169 2.89 -21.57 7.65
C GLN A 169 4.06 -22.20 6.86
N ARG A 170 3.75 -22.89 5.78
CA ARG A 170 4.69 -23.47 4.84
C ARG A 170 4.17 -23.33 3.41
N LEU A 171 5.00 -22.76 2.54
CA LEU A 171 4.74 -22.69 1.11
C LEU A 171 4.80 -24.07 0.45
N ARG A 172 4.09 -24.21 -0.67
CA ARG A 172 4.00 -25.46 -1.45
C ARG A 172 4.91 -25.39 -2.67
N GLY A 173 5.32 -26.57 -3.18
CA GLY A 173 6.07 -26.68 -4.44
C GLY A 173 7.54 -26.29 -4.30
N ALA A 174 8.18 -26.00 -5.43
CA ALA A 174 9.59 -25.60 -5.51
C ALA A 174 9.69 -24.09 -5.21
N VAL A 175 9.99 -23.74 -3.98
CA VAL A 175 10.10 -22.37 -3.51
C VAL A 175 11.55 -21.92 -3.45
N PRO A 176 11.86 -20.61 -3.59
CA PRO A 176 13.19 -20.05 -3.35
C PRO A 176 13.72 -20.39 -1.95
N GLU A 177 15.03 -20.37 -1.78
CA GLU A 177 15.67 -20.55 -0.46
C GLU A 177 15.15 -19.50 0.54
N VAL A 178 15.07 -18.26 0.10
CA VAL A 178 14.41 -17.17 0.83
C VAL A 178 13.39 -16.51 -0.10
N LEU A 179 12.19 -16.31 0.40
CA LEU A 179 11.14 -15.51 -0.24
C LEU A 179 10.47 -14.61 0.78
N GLU A 180 10.66 -13.29 0.65
CA GLU A 180 9.88 -12.30 1.38
C GLU A 180 8.67 -11.91 0.54
N VAL A 181 7.48 -12.31 0.96
CA VAL A 181 6.21 -11.94 0.32
C VAL A 181 5.64 -10.72 1.01
N ARG A 182 5.13 -9.77 0.25
CA ARG A 182 4.41 -8.60 0.76
C ARG A 182 2.97 -8.66 0.35
N GLY A 183 2.10 -8.29 1.26
CA GLY A 183 0.67 -8.35 1.07
C GLY A 183 -0.09 -7.46 2.03
N GLU A 184 -1.40 -7.55 1.93
CA GLU A 184 -2.32 -6.79 2.77
C GLU A 184 -3.13 -7.74 3.63
N ILE A 185 -3.10 -7.55 4.96
CA ILE A 185 -4.03 -8.17 5.89
C ILE A 185 -5.26 -7.26 5.96
N TYR A 186 -6.43 -7.82 5.71
CA TYR A 186 -7.67 -7.07 5.64
C TYR A 186 -8.83 -7.78 6.34
N MET A 187 -9.92 -7.06 6.56
CA MET A 187 -11.17 -7.59 7.07
C MET A 187 -12.29 -7.36 6.06
N ARG A 188 -13.17 -8.35 5.86
CA ARG A 188 -14.33 -8.19 5.00
C ARG A 188 -15.36 -7.26 5.64
N LYS A 189 -16.18 -6.60 4.82
CA LYS A 189 -17.23 -5.67 5.27
C LYS A 189 -18.24 -6.33 6.19
N ASP A 190 -18.70 -7.53 5.81
CA ASP A 190 -19.66 -8.32 6.61
C ASP A 190 -19.05 -8.77 7.95
N ASP A 191 -17.81 -9.22 7.96
CA ASP A 191 -17.08 -9.62 9.16
C ASP A 191 -16.84 -8.42 10.11
N PHE A 192 -16.55 -7.24 9.54
CA PHE A 192 -16.40 -6.00 10.27
C PHE A 192 -17.67 -5.58 10.99
N LEU A 193 -18.82 -5.65 10.30
CA LEU A 193 -20.11 -5.32 10.91
C LEU A 193 -20.43 -6.24 12.10
N GLN A 194 -20.19 -7.55 11.94
CA GLN A 194 -20.39 -8.51 13.01
C GLN A 194 -19.43 -8.30 14.19
N LEU A 195 -18.17 -7.95 13.90
CA LEU A 195 -17.19 -7.64 14.93
C LEU A 195 -17.62 -6.43 15.74
N ASN A 196 -18.04 -5.34 15.07
CA ASN A 196 -18.49 -4.13 15.75
C ASN A 196 -19.75 -4.34 16.58
N ALA A 197 -20.71 -5.14 16.10
CA ALA A 197 -21.87 -5.53 16.91
C ALA A 197 -21.44 -6.19 18.23
N ARG A 198 -20.53 -7.17 18.17
CA ARG A 198 -19.98 -7.83 19.37
C ARG A 198 -19.17 -6.89 20.27
N GLN A 199 -18.46 -5.90 19.72
CA GLN A 199 -17.75 -4.89 20.50
C GLN A 199 -18.75 -4.04 21.32
N ILE A 200 -19.80 -3.56 20.67
CA ILE A 200 -20.85 -2.75 21.30
C ILE A 200 -21.58 -3.56 22.40
N GLU A 201 -21.98 -4.81 22.13
CA GLU A 201 -22.61 -5.68 23.13
C GLU A 201 -21.71 -5.92 24.35
N ALA A 202 -20.39 -5.97 24.14
CA ALA A 202 -19.40 -6.11 25.20
C ALA A 202 -19.02 -4.78 25.89
N GLY A 203 -19.71 -3.67 25.58
CA GLY A 203 -19.43 -2.33 26.14
C GLY A 203 -18.07 -1.76 25.70
N ARG A 204 -17.50 -2.25 24.60
CA ARG A 204 -16.22 -1.80 24.04
C ARG A 204 -16.47 -0.85 22.86
N PRO A 205 -15.54 0.09 22.57
CA PRO A 205 -15.67 0.98 21.42
C PRO A 205 -15.66 0.19 20.11
N ALA A 206 -16.49 0.63 19.16
CA ALA A 206 -16.48 0.11 17.80
C ALA A 206 -15.26 0.62 17.04
N PHE A 207 -14.76 -0.18 16.10
CA PHE A 207 -13.74 0.25 15.13
C PHE A 207 -14.35 1.22 14.11
N ALA A 208 -13.57 2.19 13.64
CA ALA A 208 -14.05 3.22 12.72
C ALA A 208 -14.31 2.65 11.31
N ASN A 209 -13.46 1.74 10.84
CA ASN A 209 -13.53 1.13 9.51
C ASN A 209 -12.88 -0.27 9.49
N PRO A 210 -13.05 -1.07 8.41
CA PRO A 210 -12.45 -2.40 8.28
C PRO A 210 -10.92 -2.41 8.39
N ARG A 211 -10.24 -1.38 7.86
CA ARG A 211 -8.79 -1.24 7.96
C ARG A 211 -8.33 -1.14 9.42
N ASN A 212 -8.94 -0.24 10.20
CA ASN A 212 -8.60 -0.08 11.61
C ASN A 212 -8.93 -1.34 12.42
N ALA A 213 -10.01 -2.04 12.06
CA ALA A 213 -10.35 -3.32 12.66
C ALA A 213 -9.29 -4.39 12.35
N ALA A 214 -8.77 -4.43 11.12
CA ALA A 214 -7.68 -5.34 10.74
C ALA A 214 -6.39 -4.98 11.48
N ALA A 215 -5.93 -3.73 11.42
CA ALA A 215 -4.72 -3.26 12.07
C ALA A 215 -4.76 -3.49 13.59
N GLY A 216 -5.84 -3.07 14.25
CA GLY A 216 -6.03 -3.26 15.69
C GLY A 216 -6.19 -4.73 16.11
N SER A 217 -6.61 -5.61 15.19
CA SER A 217 -6.70 -7.06 15.43
C SER A 217 -5.37 -7.80 15.29
N VAL A 218 -4.47 -7.29 14.45
CA VAL A 218 -3.13 -7.87 14.27
C VAL A 218 -2.16 -7.34 15.33
N ARG A 219 -2.22 -6.06 15.67
CA ARG A 219 -1.32 -5.40 16.62
C ARG A 219 -1.74 -5.67 18.08
N GLN A 220 -1.82 -6.97 18.44
CA GLN A 220 -2.17 -7.47 19.76
C GLN A 220 -0.99 -8.18 20.40
N LEU A 221 -0.69 -7.90 21.67
CA LEU A 221 0.34 -8.60 22.43
C LEU A 221 -0.03 -10.08 22.66
N ASP A 222 -1.32 -10.36 22.79
CA ASP A 222 -1.85 -11.73 22.89
C ASP A 222 -2.38 -12.20 21.51
N PRO A 223 -1.68 -13.16 20.85
CA PRO A 223 -2.09 -13.69 19.54
C PRO A 223 -3.46 -14.38 19.55
N THR A 224 -3.98 -14.80 20.72
CA THR A 224 -5.31 -15.43 20.81
C THR A 224 -6.41 -14.44 20.44
N VAL A 225 -6.21 -13.16 20.69
CA VAL A 225 -7.11 -12.10 20.22
C VAL A 225 -7.14 -12.07 18.70
N THR A 226 -5.99 -12.12 18.05
CA THR A 226 -5.88 -12.18 16.58
C THR A 226 -6.58 -13.45 16.04
N ALA A 227 -6.38 -14.60 16.68
CA ALA A 227 -7.03 -15.86 16.31
C ALA A 227 -8.57 -15.78 16.32
N SER A 228 -9.14 -14.93 17.17
CA SER A 228 -10.60 -14.72 17.26
C SER A 228 -11.16 -13.78 16.18
N ARG A 229 -10.30 -13.21 15.34
CA ARG A 229 -10.67 -12.21 14.33
C ARG A 229 -10.71 -12.81 12.93
N PRO A 230 -11.74 -12.48 12.11
CA PRO A 230 -11.90 -13.01 10.75
C PRO A 230 -11.01 -12.24 9.77
N LEU A 231 -9.68 -12.32 9.96
CA LEU A 231 -8.70 -11.67 9.12
C LEU A 231 -8.44 -12.48 7.86
N ARG A 232 -8.17 -11.78 6.78
CA ARG A 232 -7.83 -12.30 5.45
C ARG A 232 -6.53 -11.69 4.95
N PHE A 233 -5.96 -12.29 3.89
CA PHE A 233 -4.70 -11.86 3.32
C PHE A 233 -4.72 -11.93 1.79
N PHE A 234 -4.09 -10.95 1.12
CA PHE A 234 -3.72 -11.02 -0.29
C PHE A 234 -2.25 -10.70 -0.48
N ALA A 235 -1.51 -11.58 -1.17
CA ALA A 235 -0.15 -11.31 -1.62
C ALA A 235 -0.18 -10.47 -2.91
N TYR A 236 0.69 -9.44 -3.01
CA TYR A 236 0.72 -8.57 -4.20
C TYR A 236 2.14 -8.22 -4.70
N THR A 237 3.18 -8.43 -3.89
CA THR A 237 4.57 -8.18 -4.31
C THR A 237 5.55 -8.92 -3.40
N TRP A 238 6.83 -8.66 -3.54
CA TRP A 238 7.89 -9.31 -2.78
C TRP A 238 8.98 -8.30 -2.37
N GLY A 239 9.81 -8.73 -1.43
CA GLY A 239 11.05 -8.07 -1.04
C GLY A 239 12.26 -8.91 -1.46
N GLU A 240 13.01 -9.44 -0.48
CA GLU A 240 14.19 -10.27 -0.74
C GLU A 240 13.82 -11.64 -1.33
N ILE A 241 14.56 -12.06 -2.36
CA ILE A 241 14.52 -13.41 -2.92
C ILE A 241 15.94 -13.96 -3.02
N VAL A 242 16.19 -15.15 -2.47
CA VAL A 242 17.44 -15.90 -2.59
C VAL A 242 17.15 -17.29 -3.18
N GLY A 243 17.98 -17.76 -4.10
CA GLY A 243 17.80 -19.06 -4.74
C GLY A 243 17.04 -18.99 -6.08
N GLY A 244 16.90 -17.78 -6.64
CA GLY A 244 16.30 -17.55 -7.95
C GLY A 244 14.87 -17.03 -7.88
N ARG A 245 14.55 -16.13 -8.80
CA ARG A 245 13.21 -15.54 -8.92
C ARG A 245 12.28 -16.51 -9.63
N PRO A 246 11.06 -16.79 -9.11
CA PRO A 246 10.12 -17.74 -9.70
C PRO A 246 9.66 -17.39 -11.12
N ALA A 247 9.59 -16.09 -11.46
CA ALA A 247 9.12 -15.63 -12.77
C ALA A 247 9.87 -14.36 -13.23
N ALA A 248 9.81 -14.08 -14.53
CA ALA A 248 10.40 -12.89 -15.14
C ALA A 248 9.41 -11.72 -15.28
N THR A 249 8.15 -11.91 -14.92
CA THR A 249 7.09 -10.90 -15.01
C THR A 249 6.35 -10.72 -13.70
N GLN A 250 5.77 -9.53 -13.49
CA GLN A 250 4.91 -9.24 -12.33
C GLN A 250 3.72 -10.20 -12.27
N TRP A 251 3.07 -10.44 -13.40
CA TRP A 251 1.97 -11.40 -13.52
C TRP A 251 2.42 -12.81 -13.14
N GLY A 252 3.53 -13.27 -13.68
CA GLY A 252 4.09 -14.60 -13.35
C GLY A 252 4.47 -14.74 -11.87
N MET A 253 4.89 -13.66 -11.20
CA MET A 253 5.12 -13.68 -9.76
C MET A 253 3.81 -13.83 -8.96
N VAL A 254 2.73 -13.17 -9.39
CA VAL A 254 1.40 -13.34 -8.77
C VAL A 254 0.90 -14.78 -8.93
N GLU A 255 1.09 -15.37 -10.13
CA GLU A 255 0.77 -16.79 -10.38
C GLU A 255 1.61 -17.72 -9.50
N ALA A 256 2.90 -17.43 -9.34
CA ALA A 256 3.78 -18.21 -8.47
C ALA A 256 3.32 -18.15 -7.00
N PHE A 257 2.89 -16.99 -6.49
CA PHE A 257 2.32 -16.88 -5.15
C PHE A 257 1.10 -17.78 -4.96
N ALA A 258 0.19 -17.80 -5.93
CA ALA A 258 -0.98 -18.68 -5.89
C ALA A 258 -0.57 -20.17 -5.90
N GLN A 259 0.42 -20.55 -6.71
CA GLN A 259 0.98 -21.92 -6.73
C GLN A 259 1.63 -22.32 -5.41
N PHE A 260 2.27 -21.35 -4.72
CA PHE A 260 2.85 -21.57 -3.40
C PHE A 260 1.80 -21.66 -2.27
N GLY A 261 0.53 -21.40 -2.60
CA GLY A 261 -0.61 -21.46 -1.66
C GLY A 261 -0.92 -20.14 -0.97
N LEU A 262 -0.37 -19.03 -1.42
CA LEU A 262 -0.70 -17.69 -0.95
C LEU A 262 -1.93 -17.16 -1.70
N PRO A 263 -2.93 -16.60 -1.02
CA PRO A 263 -4.05 -15.95 -1.69
C PRO A 263 -3.59 -14.72 -2.49
N THR A 264 -4.09 -14.59 -3.70
CA THR A 264 -3.91 -13.42 -4.57
C THR A 264 -5.28 -12.85 -4.95
N ASN A 265 -5.33 -11.54 -5.26
CA ASN A 265 -6.61 -10.93 -5.57
C ASN A 265 -7.12 -11.38 -6.96
N PRO A 266 -8.34 -11.92 -7.07
CA PRO A 266 -8.88 -12.42 -8.35
C PRO A 266 -9.16 -11.32 -9.38
N LEU A 267 -9.21 -10.04 -8.96
CA LEU A 267 -9.36 -8.89 -9.86
C LEU A 267 -8.02 -8.37 -10.37
N THR A 268 -6.89 -8.95 -9.95
CA THR A 268 -5.59 -8.65 -10.55
C THR A 268 -5.61 -9.09 -12.01
N ARG A 269 -5.18 -8.19 -12.90
CA ARG A 269 -5.23 -8.43 -14.35
C ARG A 269 -3.98 -7.90 -15.06
N ARG A 270 -3.47 -8.64 -16.02
CA ARG A 270 -2.47 -8.18 -16.97
C ARG A 270 -3.16 -7.40 -18.09
N CYS A 271 -2.75 -6.16 -18.31
CA CYS A 271 -3.24 -5.25 -19.34
C CYS A 271 -2.10 -4.93 -20.31
N VAL A 272 -2.37 -4.99 -21.60
CA VAL A 272 -1.34 -4.78 -22.64
C VAL A 272 -1.40 -3.37 -23.19
N THR A 273 -2.59 -2.77 -23.25
CA THR A 273 -2.83 -1.42 -23.77
C THR A 273 -3.32 -0.47 -22.69
N ALA A 274 -3.19 0.85 -22.93
CA ALA A 274 -3.79 1.87 -22.07
C ALA A 274 -5.31 1.73 -21.99
N ALA A 275 -5.96 1.36 -23.10
CA ALA A 275 -7.40 1.13 -23.12
C ALA A 275 -7.82 -0.03 -22.20
N ASP A 276 -7.03 -1.13 -22.15
CA ASP A 276 -7.27 -2.24 -21.22
C ASP A 276 -7.16 -1.79 -19.77
N LEU A 277 -6.18 -0.94 -19.44
CA LEU A 277 -5.99 -0.41 -18.10
C LEU A 277 -7.21 0.40 -17.64
N LEU A 278 -7.63 1.37 -18.49
CA LEU A 278 -8.76 2.25 -18.18
C LEU A 278 -10.07 1.45 -18.10
N ALA A 279 -10.31 0.51 -19.01
CA ALA A 279 -11.49 -0.36 -18.97
C ALA A 279 -11.51 -1.22 -17.70
N HIS A 280 -10.36 -1.74 -17.28
CA HIS A 280 -10.27 -2.52 -16.04
C HIS A 280 -10.49 -1.67 -14.79
N TYR A 281 -9.94 -0.45 -14.77
CA TYR A 281 -10.20 0.51 -13.71
C TYR A 281 -11.71 0.80 -13.57
N GLN A 282 -12.39 1.13 -14.68
CA GLN A 282 -13.82 1.39 -14.69
C GLN A 282 -14.64 0.19 -14.19
N ALA A 283 -14.25 -1.04 -14.56
CA ALA A 283 -14.91 -2.25 -14.08
C ALA A 283 -14.75 -2.42 -12.56
N ILE A 284 -13.56 -2.17 -12.01
CA ILE A 284 -13.31 -2.21 -10.56
C ILE A 284 -14.10 -1.10 -9.85
N GLU A 285 -14.11 0.13 -10.39
CA GLU A 285 -14.84 1.26 -9.82
C GLU A 285 -16.34 0.97 -9.73
N GLN A 286 -16.94 0.44 -10.80
CA GLN A 286 -18.34 0.03 -10.81
C GLN A 286 -18.63 -1.09 -9.80
N ALA A 287 -17.70 -2.04 -9.63
CA ALA A 287 -17.84 -3.13 -8.68
C ALA A 287 -17.54 -2.73 -7.23
N ARG A 288 -16.88 -1.58 -6.97
CA ARG A 288 -16.32 -1.18 -5.66
C ARG A 288 -17.32 -1.31 -4.51
N ALA A 289 -18.56 -0.87 -4.70
CA ALA A 289 -19.60 -0.94 -3.67
C ALA A 289 -19.97 -2.38 -3.29
N SER A 290 -19.92 -3.30 -4.26
CA SER A 290 -20.28 -4.71 -4.09
C SER A 290 -19.12 -5.61 -3.67
N LEU A 291 -17.87 -5.11 -3.69
CA LEU A 291 -16.73 -5.88 -3.23
C LEU A 291 -16.86 -6.20 -1.73
N PRO A 292 -16.49 -7.42 -1.34
CA PRO A 292 -16.59 -7.83 0.07
C PRO A 292 -15.52 -7.19 0.97
N TYR A 293 -14.65 -6.36 0.44
CA TYR A 293 -13.59 -5.62 1.12
C TYR A 293 -13.50 -4.19 0.57
N ASP A 294 -12.88 -3.30 1.32
CA ASP A 294 -12.63 -1.93 0.88
C ASP A 294 -11.35 -1.85 0.03
N ILE A 295 -11.37 -0.96 -0.94
CA ILE A 295 -10.22 -0.63 -1.78
C ILE A 295 -10.02 0.88 -1.81
N ASP A 296 -8.75 1.29 -1.89
CA ASP A 296 -8.29 2.68 -1.96
C ASP A 296 -7.83 3.06 -3.39
N GLY A 297 -8.35 2.37 -4.41
CA GLY A 297 -8.01 2.58 -5.80
C GLY A 297 -7.47 1.31 -6.48
N VAL A 298 -6.67 1.53 -7.52
CA VAL A 298 -6.02 0.49 -8.32
C VAL A 298 -4.54 0.82 -8.45
N VAL A 299 -3.69 -0.19 -8.31
CA VAL A 299 -2.24 -0.07 -8.51
C VAL A 299 -1.87 -0.63 -9.87
N TYR A 300 -1.05 0.12 -10.61
CA TYR A 300 -0.46 -0.31 -11.88
C TYR A 300 1.03 -0.57 -11.71
N LYS A 301 1.51 -1.70 -12.22
CA LYS A 301 2.93 -2.09 -12.18
C LYS A 301 3.37 -2.56 -13.56
N VAL A 302 4.52 -2.12 -14.03
CA VAL A 302 5.12 -2.66 -15.26
C VAL A 302 5.29 -4.17 -15.14
N ASP A 303 4.84 -4.93 -16.13
CA ASP A 303 4.81 -6.39 -16.05
C ASP A 303 6.22 -7.02 -16.18
N ASP A 304 7.06 -6.53 -17.08
CA ASP A 304 8.43 -7.03 -17.28
C ASP A 304 9.35 -6.58 -16.14
N LEU A 305 9.89 -7.53 -15.37
CA LEU A 305 10.75 -7.25 -14.22
C LEU A 305 12.11 -6.69 -14.62
N SER A 306 12.62 -7.00 -15.82
CA SER A 306 13.85 -6.39 -16.33
C SER A 306 13.66 -4.89 -16.61
N LEU A 307 12.46 -4.50 -17.05
CA LEU A 307 12.11 -3.09 -17.22
C LEU A 307 11.92 -2.40 -15.87
N GLN A 308 11.34 -3.07 -14.86
CA GLN A 308 11.26 -2.52 -13.50
C GLN A 308 12.66 -2.21 -12.95
N GLU A 309 13.64 -3.12 -13.13
CA GLU A 309 15.03 -2.92 -12.71
C GLU A 309 15.69 -1.75 -13.44
N ARG A 310 15.48 -1.61 -14.76
CA ARG A 310 16.00 -0.49 -15.55
C ARG A 310 15.39 0.85 -15.15
N LEU A 311 14.09 0.90 -14.89
CA LEU A 311 13.36 2.10 -14.46
C LEU A 311 13.78 2.54 -13.07
N GLY A 312 13.99 1.60 -12.15
CA GLY A 312 14.45 1.86 -10.81
C GLY A 312 13.51 2.75 -10.01
N PHE A 313 14.08 3.60 -9.16
CA PHE A 313 13.36 4.39 -8.17
C PHE A 313 13.69 5.88 -8.28
N VAL A 314 12.77 6.73 -7.81
CA VAL A 314 13.00 8.16 -7.56
C VAL A 314 12.61 8.43 -6.12
N ALA A 315 13.55 8.93 -5.33
CA ALA A 315 13.35 9.08 -3.89
C ALA A 315 12.86 7.76 -3.26
N ARG A 316 11.62 7.72 -2.78
CA ARG A 316 11.01 6.54 -2.14
C ARG A 316 9.88 5.91 -2.97
N ALA A 317 9.78 6.25 -4.25
CA ALA A 317 8.75 5.66 -5.13
C ALA A 317 9.39 4.98 -6.34
N PRO A 318 8.87 3.80 -6.77
CA PRO A 318 9.28 3.17 -8.00
C PRO A 318 8.81 3.98 -9.21
N ARG A 319 9.64 4.08 -10.27
CA ARG A 319 9.21 4.67 -11.55
C ARG A 319 8.28 3.76 -12.33
N TRP A 320 8.24 2.49 -11.98
CA TRP A 320 7.52 1.44 -12.70
C TRP A 320 6.14 1.10 -12.08
N ALA A 321 5.74 1.81 -11.02
CA ALA A 321 4.43 1.60 -10.39
C ALA A 321 3.79 2.92 -9.93
N VAL A 322 2.48 2.94 -9.91
CA VAL A 322 1.65 4.07 -9.48
C VAL A 322 0.30 3.56 -8.95
#